data_61fe273eef995e2b4e90c4301ad263cd
#
_entry.id   61fe273eef995e2b4e90c4301ad263cd
#
_cell.length_a   1.000
_cell.length_b   1.000
_cell.length_c   1.000
_cell.angle_alpha   90.00
_cell.angle_beta   90.00
_cell.angle_gamma   90.00
#
_symmetry.space_group_name_H-M   'P 1'
#
loop_
_entity.id
_entity.type
_entity.pdbx_description
1 polymer ?
#
loop_
_entity_poly.entity_id
_entity_poly.type
_entity_poly.pdbx_seq_one_letter_code
_entity_poly.pdbx_strand_id
1 'polypeptide(L)'
;IEGVGKANLRMSVYFFELLKAAGITTHYISADIDKAAMEVLPVKPFGNGLEVICRYRAVGSFYRRYGAYIEEGAALDGYVETTLKDDALGDPLVTPDGLAALGIMTNAQYDQLKDMTQKVAAVVKDALTQKGLDLYDIKFEFGFYGDDVILIDEIASGNMRVYKDGQIVDPMDLTALVLGE
;
A
#
# COMPACT_ATOMS: atom_id res chain seq x y z
N ILE A 1 6.42 -21.07 -0.75
CA ILE A 1 6.69 -21.47 0.64
C ILE A 1 5.36 -21.76 1.30
N GLU A 2 5.20 -22.90 1.90
CA GLU A 2 3.96 -23.30 2.57
C GLU A 2 3.60 -22.33 3.70
N GLY A 3 2.34 -21.91 3.77
CA GLY A 3 1.87 -20.99 4.80
C GLY A 3 1.99 -19.49 4.51
N VAL A 4 2.76 -19.06 3.51
CA VAL A 4 2.93 -17.64 3.17
C VAL A 4 1.59 -17.00 2.74
N GLY A 5 0.81 -17.71 1.95
CA GLY A 5 -0.50 -17.23 1.50
C GLY A 5 -1.49 -16.99 2.67
N LYS A 6 -1.50 -17.89 3.64
CA LYS A 6 -2.33 -17.72 4.86
C LYS A 6 -1.84 -16.58 5.74
N ALA A 7 -0.52 -16.44 5.90
CA ALA A 7 0.07 -15.36 6.68
C ALA A 7 -0.25 -13.98 6.05
N ASN A 8 -0.12 -13.85 4.73
CA ASN A 8 -0.49 -12.64 4.01
C ASN A 8 -1.97 -12.31 4.13
N LEU A 9 -2.83 -13.32 4.02
CA LEU A 9 -4.27 -13.14 4.21
C LEU A 9 -4.60 -12.68 5.64
N ARG A 10 -4.03 -13.30 6.65
CA ARG A 10 -4.25 -12.92 8.06
C ARG A 10 -3.83 -11.48 8.34
N MET A 11 -2.69 -11.07 7.81
CA MET A 11 -2.21 -9.69 7.94
C MET A 11 -3.11 -8.71 7.19
N SER A 12 -3.52 -9.05 5.96
CA SER A 12 -4.45 -8.23 5.18
C SER A 12 -5.79 -8.07 5.90
N VAL A 13 -6.35 -9.13 6.43
CA VAL A 13 -7.61 -9.09 7.22
C VAL A 13 -7.47 -8.18 8.43
N TYR A 14 -6.36 -8.28 9.16
CA TYR A 14 -6.07 -7.41 10.29
C TYR A 14 -6.18 -5.92 9.90
N PHE A 15 -5.53 -5.52 8.81
CA PHE A 15 -5.56 -4.14 8.35
C PHE A 15 -6.91 -3.76 7.72
N PHE A 16 -7.55 -4.62 6.95
CA PHE A 16 -8.88 -4.34 6.39
C PHE A 16 -9.93 -4.13 7.49
N GLU A 17 -9.87 -4.88 8.56
CA GLU A 17 -10.77 -4.67 9.72
C GLU A 17 -10.48 -3.34 10.43
N LEU A 18 -9.21 -2.95 10.56
CA LEU A 18 -8.85 -1.63 11.10
C LEU A 18 -9.35 -0.49 10.22
N LEU A 19 -9.24 -0.62 8.90
CA LEU A 19 -9.73 0.37 7.94
C LEU A 19 -11.25 0.49 8.01
N LYS A 20 -11.95 -0.62 8.10
CA LYS A 20 -13.40 -0.66 8.29
C LYS A 20 -13.82 0.06 9.57
N ALA A 21 -13.13 -0.20 10.68
CA ALA A 21 -13.37 0.48 11.96
C ALA A 21 -13.09 1.99 11.87
N ALA A 22 -12.15 2.42 11.02
CA ALA A 22 -11.86 3.82 10.74
C ALA A 22 -12.83 4.49 9.75
N GLY A 23 -13.84 3.77 9.26
CA GLY A 23 -14.82 4.27 8.30
C GLY A 23 -14.31 4.34 6.86
N ILE A 24 -13.24 3.64 6.53
CA ILE A 24 -12.66 3.59 5.18
C ILE A 24 -13.19 2.35 4.46
N THR A 25 -13.90 2.58 3.35
CA THR A 25 -14.41 1.50 2.50
C THR A 25 -13.30 0.94 1.62
N THR A 26 -13.15 -0.39 1.63
CA THR A 26 -12.24 -1.14 0.75
C THR A 26 -13.02 -2.21 0.00
N HIS A 27 -12.33 -2.99 -0.86
CA HIS A 27 -12.98 -4.11 -1.53
C HIS A 27 -13.29 -5.30 -0.59
N TYR A 28 -12.71 -5.33 0.59
CA TYR A 28 -12.86 -6.43 1.54
C TYR A 28 -14.28 -6.55 2.07
N ILE A 29 -14.81 -7.77 2.03
CA ILE A 29 -16.11 -8.13 2.60
C ILE A 29 -15.90 -9.06 3.80
N SER A 30 -15.28 -10.20 3.56
CA SER A 30 -15.03 -11.25 4.57
C SER A 30 -13.86 -12.14 4.16
N ALA A 31 -13.38 -12.96 5.09
CA ALA A 31 -12.32 -13.92 4.79
C ALA A 31 -12.56 -15.25 5.50
N ASP A 32 -12.10 -16.32 4.86
CA ASP A 32 -12.00 -17.67 5.43
C ASP A 32 -10.51 -18.04 5.45
N ILE A 33 -9.91 -17.95 6.64
CA ILE A 33 -8.48 -18.18 6.81
C ILE A 33 -8.10 -19.63 6.51
N ASP A 34 -8.94 -20.58 6.88
CA ASP A 34 -8.66 -22.01 6.67
C ASP A 34 -8.61 -22.35 5.18
N LYS A 35 -9.47 -21.73 4.39
CA LYS A 35 -9.50 -21.89 2.93
C LYS A 35 -8.53 -20.97 2.20
N ALA A 36 -7.85 -20.08 2.92
CA ALA A 36 -7.00 -19.03 2.36
C ALA A 36 -7.73 -18.22 1.27
N ALA A 37 -8.98 -17.84 1.55
CA ALA A 37 -9.87 -17.14 0.62
C ALA A 37 -10.44 -15.87 1.23
N MET A 38 -10.64 -14.86 0.39
CA MET A 38 -11.25 -13.60 0.77
C MET A 38 -12.38 -13.26 -0.21
N GLU A 39 -13.52 -12.85 0.32
CA GLU A 39 -14.62 -12.31 -0.47
C GLU A 39 -14.45 -10.82 -0.61
N VAL A 40 -14.50 -10.32 -1.85
CA VAL A 40 -14.27 -8.92 -2.17
C VAL A 40 -15.32 -8.36 -3.13
N LEU A 41 -15.47 -7.04 -3.11
CA LEU A 41 -16.29 -6.33 -4.10
C LEU A 41 -15.64 -6.43 -5.50
N PRO A 42 -16.45 -6.49 -6.59
CA PRO A 42 -15.94 -6.48 -7.95
C PRO A 42 -15.49 -5.08 -8.34
N VAL A 43 -14.20 -4.79 -8.14
CA VAL A 43 -13.61 -3.48 -8.40
C VAL A 43 -12.86 -3.50 -9.73
N LYS A 44 -13.02 -2.44 -10.53
CA LYS A 44 -12.33 -2.28 -11.80
C LYS A 44 -10.97 -1.58 -11.55
N PRO A 45 -9.84 -2.21 -11.93
CA PRO A 45 -8.54 -1.56 -11.77
C PRO A 45 -8.38 -0.36 -12.71
N PHE A 46 -7.44 0.53 -12.38
CA PHE A 46 -7.03 1.63 -13.25
C PHE A 46 -6.13 1.09 -14.37
N GLY A 47 -6.53 1.30 -15.64
CA GLY A 47 -5.78 0.81 -16.78
C GLY A 47 -5.51 -0.71 -16.68
N ASN A 48 -4.26 -1.10 -16.87
CA ASN A 48 -3.78 -2.48 -16.69
C ASN A 48 -3.23 -2.73 -15.27
N GLY A 49 -3.48 -1.84 -14.35
CA GLY A 49 -3.01 -1.84 -12.99
C GLY A 49 -2.14 -0.63 -12.69
N LEU A 50 -2.37 -0.05 -11.54
CA LEU A 50 -1.65 1.12 -11.03
C LEU A 50 -1.22 0.85 -9.60
N GLU A 51 0.07 0.96 -9.34
CA GLU A 51 0.61 0.90 -7.99
C GLU A 51 0.72 2.30 -7.43
N VAL A 52 0.38 2.46 -6.16
CA VAL A 52 0.43 3.73 -5.44
C VAL A 52 1.28 3.57 -4.21
N ILE A 53 2.33 4.36 -4.11
CA ILE A 53 3.29 4.26 -3.01
C ILE A 53 3.16 5.51 -2.14
N CYS A 54 3.02 5.29 -0.82
CA CYS A 54 3.07 6.35 0.18
C CYS A 54 4.37 6.22 0.98
N ARG A 55 5.14 7.32 1.07
CA ARG A 55 6.48 7.30 1.69
C ARG A 55 6.57 8.28 2.84
N TYR A 56 7.02 7.77 3.98
CA TYR A 56 7.34 8.57 5.17
C TYR A 56 8.85 8.79 5.33
N ARG A 57 9.66 7.97 4.66
CA ARG A 57 11.13 8.07 4.67
C ARG A 57 11.69 7.80 3.28
N ALA A 58 12.81 8.43 2.96
CA ALA A 58 13.50 8.27 1.68
C ALA A 58 14.30 6.98 1.64
N VAL A 59 13.69 5.90 1.17
CA VAL A 59 14.31 4.60 0.99
C VAL A 59 13.91 3.98 -0.35
N GLY A 60 14.48 2.84 -0.68
CA GLY A 60 14.12 2.06 -1.87
C GLY A 60 14.32 2.84 -3.18
N SER A 61 13.36 2.71 -4.09
CA SER A 61 13.46 3.33 -5.42
C SER A 61 13.48 4.86 -5.37
N PHE A 62 12.82 5.47 -4.40
CA PHE A 62 12.87 6.92 -4.20
C PHE A 62 14.32 7.37 -3.93
N TYR A 63 14.99 6.74 -2.97
CA TYR A 63 16.37 7.07 -2.67
C TYR A 63 17.32 6.76 -3.84
N ARG A 64 17.11 5.65 -4.53
CA ARG A 64 17.92 5.31 -5.72
C ARG A 64 17.82 6.36 -6.82
N ARG A 65 16.64 6.97 -7.00
CA ARG A 65 16.44 8.03 -8.00
C ARG A 65 16.98 9.38 -7.56
N TYR A 66 16.80 9.73 -6.28
CA TYR A 66 16.99 11.09 -5.79
C TYR A 66 18.08 11.25 -4.73
N GLY A 67 18.92 10.24 -4.54
CA GLY A 67 19.99 10.25 -3.52
C GLY A 67 21.03 11.34 -3.68
N ALA A 68 21.11 11.99 -4.88
CA ALA A 68 21.93 13.18 -5.07
C ALA A 68 21.38 14.44 -4.37
N TYR A 69 20.10 14.40 -3.97
CA TYR A 69 19.39 15.56 -3.42
C TYR A 69 18.86 15.34 -2.00
N ILE A 70 18.89 14.12 -1.51
CA ILE A 70 18.29 13.76 -0.21
C ILE A 70 19.11 12.66 0.46
N GLU A 71 19.20 12.73 1.78
CA GLU A 71 19.84 11.69 2.59
C GLU A 71 18.95 10.43 2.69
N GLU A 72 19.57 9.25 2.76
CA GLU A 72 18.84 8.00 3.00
C GLU A 72 18.13 8.06 4.35
N GLY A 73 16.85 7.66 4.35
CA GLY A 73 16.02 7.68 5.55
C GLY A 73 15.50 9.06 5.96
N ALA A 74 15.77 10.11 5.19
CA ALA A 74 15.23 11.44 5.46
C ALA A 74 13.72 11.43 5.49
N ALA A 75 13.13 12.30 6.33
CA ALA A 75 11.68 12.39 6.49
C ALA A 75 11.00 12.86 5.21
N LEU A 76 9.94 12.16 4.84
CA LEU A 76 8.97 12.52 3.83
C LEU A 76 7.60 12.53 4.50
N ASP A 77 6.80 13.53 4.19
CA ASP A 77 5.51 13.73 4.87
C ASP A 77 4.35 13.12 4.05
N GLY A 78 4.29 11.80 4.01
CA GLY A 78 3.24 11.11 3.26
C GLY A 78 3.32 11.37 1.75
N TYR A 79 4.53 11.41 1.21
CA TYR A 79 4.76 11.60 -0.23
C TYR A 79 4.12 10.45 -1.01
N VAL A 80 3.29 10.79 -2.00
CA VAL A 80 2.57 9.82 -2.84
C VAL A 80 3.11 9.85 -4.26
N GLU A 81 3.41 8.67 -4.80
CA GLU A 81 3.76 8.49 -6.21
C GLU A 81 3.06 7.27 -6.80
N THR A 82 2.95 7.24 -8.11
CA THR A 82 2.28 6.17 -8.85
C THR A 82 3.20 5.56 -9.90
N THR A 83 3.09 4.24 -10.07
CA THR A 83 3.77 3.51 -11.13
C THR A 83 2.77 2.66 -11.92
N LEU A 84 3.02 2.52 -13.20
CA LEU A 84 2.28 1.57 -14.03
C LEU A 84 2.80 0.15 -13.77
N LYS A 85 1.92 -0.84 -13.73
CA LYS A 85 2.33 -2.25 -13.64
C LYS A 85 2.77 -2.72 -15.01
N ASP A 86 4.05 -2.63 -15.26
CA ASP A 86 4.69 -3.07 -16.51
C ASP A 86 6.09 -3.59 -16.23
N ASP A 87 6.19 -4.90 -15.99
CA ASP A 87 7.45 -5.56 -15.65
C ASP A 87 8.52 -5.36 -16.74
N ALA A 88 8.11 -5.33 -18.01
CA ALA A 88 9.03 -5.15 -19.12
C ALA A 88 9.68 -3.76 -19.15
N LEU A 89 8.98 -2.75 -18.62
CA LEU A 89 9.47 -1.39 -18.51
C LEU A 89 9.95 -1.03 -17.10
N GLY A 90 9.98 -1.99 -16.18
CA GLY A 90 10.44 -1.77 -14.80
C GLY A 90 9.48 -0.91 -13.96
N ASP A 91 8.19 -1.07 -14.17
CA ASP A 91 7.13 -0.34 -13.45
C ASP A 91 7.38 1.18 -13.45
N PRO A 92 7.25 1.85 -14.61
CA PRO A 92 7.65 3.23 -14.77
C PRO A 92 6.78 4.18 -13.95
N LEU A 93 7.41 5.21 -13.39
CA LEU A 93 6.70 6.32 -12.76
C LEU A 93 5.78 7.01 -13.77
N VAL A 94 4.60 7.39 -13.31
CA VAL A 94 3.66 8.17 -14.11
C VAL A 94 3.15 9.35 -13.28
N THR A 95 3.16 10.53 -13.89
CA THR A 95 2.65 11.75 -13.25
C THR A 95 1.12 11.81 -13.32
N PRO A 96 0.47 12.63 -12.48
CA PRO A 96 -0.96 12.90 -12.61
C PRO A 96 -1.36 13.37 -14.02
N ASP A 97 -0.56 14.25 -14.60
CA ASP A 97 -0.78 14.73 -15.99
C ASP A 97 -0.61 13.60 -17.00
N GLY A 98 0.35 12.72 -16.78
CA GLY A 98 0.53 11.52 -17.61
C GLY A 98 -0.68 10.58 -17.54
N LEU A 99 -1.22 10.34 -16.35
CA LEU A 99 -2.44 9.53 -16.17
C LEU A 99 -3.64 10.12 -16.90
N ALA A 100 -3.80 11.45 -16.84
CA ALA A 100 -4.86 12.15 -17.57
C ALA A 100 -4.66 12.05 -19.10
N ALA A 101 -3.45 12.28 -19.57
CA ALA A 101 -3.11 12.20 -20.98
C ALA A 101 -3.34 10.81 -21.57
N LEU A 102 -3.08 9.77 -20.79
CA LEU A 102 -3.29 8.35 -21.18
C LEU A 102 -4.74 7.90 -21.03
N GLY A 103 -5.62 8.73 -20.50
CA GLY A 103 -7.02 8.37 -20.26
C GLY A 103 -7.23 7.33 -19.16
N ILE A 104 -6.23 7.14 -18.28
CA ILE A 104 -6.31 6.17 -17.19
C ILE A 104 -7.13 6.75 -16.03
N MET A 105 -6.94 8.03 -15.74
CA MET A 105 -7.52 8.70 -14.58
C MET A 105 -7.58 10.22 -14.81
N THR A 106 -8.64 10.86 -14.36
CA THR A 106 -8.72 12.33 -14.37
C THR A 106 -7.92 12.93 -13.21
N ASN A 107 -7.59 14.22 -13.29
CA ASN A 107 -6.93 14.93 -12.21
C ASN A 107 -7.75 14.89 -10.90
N ALA A 108 -9.06 15.02 -11.00
CA ALA A 108 -9.96 14.94 -9.84
C ALA A 108 -9.93 13.53 -9.20
N GLN A 109 -9.88 12.49 -9.99
CA GLN A 109 -9.73 11.11 -9.51
C GLN A 109 -8.36 10.89 -8.86
N TYR A 110 -7.31 11.49 -9.40
CA TYR A 110 -5.97 11.42 -8.79
C TYR A 110 -5.95 12.10 -7.41
N ASP A 111 -6.60 13.23 -7.27
CA ASP A 111 -6.70 13.92 -5.97
C ASP A 111 -7.41 13.04 -4.93
N GLN A 112 -8.49 12.36 -5.31
CA GLN A 112 -9.15 11.37 -4.47
C GLN A 112 -8.24 10.19 -4.12
N LEU A 113 -7.51 9.67 -5.10
CA LEU A 113 -6.56 8.58 -4.92
C LEU A 113 -5.46 8.96 -3.92
N LYS A 114 -4.87 10.13 -4.08
CA LYS A 114 -3.83 10.65 -3.18
C LYS A 114 -4.35 10.81 -1.75
N ASP A 115 -5.50 11.44 -1.59
CA ASP A 115 -6.13 11.63 -0.28
C ASP A 115 -6.43 10.28 0.40
N MET A 116 -7.02 9.35 -0.34
CA MET A 116 -7.31 8.00 0.16
C MET A 116 -6.04 7.25 0.52
N THR A 117 -5.01 7.33 -0.30
CA THR A 117 -3.70 6.70 -0.04
C THR A 117 -3.11 7.19 1.27
N GLN A 118 -3.11 8.50 1.50
CA GLN A 118 -2.60 9.09 2.73
C GLN A 118 -3.40 8.67 3.96
N LYS A 119 -4.73 8.61 3.84
CA LYS A 119 -5.62 8.16 4.93
C LYS A 119 -5.39 6.68 5.27
N VAL A 120 -5.33 5.81 4.29
CA VAL A 120 -5.08 4.38 4.49
C VAL A 120 -3.69 4.16 5.09
N ALA A 121 -2.66 4.81 4.55
CA ALA A 121 -1.31 4.72 5.06
C ALA A 121 -1.21 5.20 6.52
N ALA A 122 -1.93 6.25 6.90
CA ALA A 122 -1.95 6.74 8.27
C ALA A 122 -2.51 5.71 9.25
N VAL A 123 -3.58 5.01 8.89
CA VAL A 123 -4.14 3.92 9.73
C VAL A 123 -3.13 2.81 9.92
N VAL A 124 -2.47 2.38 8.85
CA VAL A 124 -1.42 1.34 8.93
C VAL A 124 -0.24 1.82 9.78
N LYS A 125 0.23 3.03 9.54
CA LYS A 125 1.33 3.64 10.29
C LYS A 125 1.03 3.71 11.78
N ASP A 126 -0.15 4.17 12.16
CA ASP A 126 -0.55 4.29 13.56
C ASP A 126 -0.60 2.92 14.26
N ALA A 127 -1.14 1.91 13.60
CA ALA A 127 -1.19 0.55 14.11
C ALA A 127 0.22 -0.02 14.35
N LEU A 128 1.14 0.22 13.42
CA LEU A 128 2.54 -0.21 13.55
C LEU A 128 3.27 0.56 14.66
N THR A 129 3.06 1.87 14.74
CA THR A 129 3.66 2.72 15.78
C THR A 129 3.28 2.26 17.19
N GLN A 130 2.04 1.84 17.40
CA GLN A 130 1.57 1.29 18.68
C GLN A 130 2.30 0.00 19.08
N LYS A 131 2.92 -0.67 18.12
CA LYS A 131 3.72 -1.90 18.33
C LYS A 131 5.24 -1.61 18.37
N GLY A 132 5.65 -0.34 18.39
CA GLY A 132 7.05 0.05 18.35
C GLY A 132 7.71 -0.12 17.00
N LEU A 133 6.92 -0.14 15.92
CA LEU A 133 7.36 -0.32 14.54
C LEU A 133 7.20 0.98 13.74
N ASP A 134 8.16 1.27 12.86
CA ASP A 134 8.18 2.47 12.03
C ASP A 134 7.89 2.11 10.56
N LEU A 135 6.78 2.59 10.02
CA LEU A 135 6.48 2.47 8.61
C LEU A 135 7.30 3.49 7.81
N TYR A 136 8.16 3.02 6.92
CA TYR A 136 8.94 3.89 6.03
C TYR A 136 8.25 4.13 4.70
N ASP A 137 7.75 3.09 4.06
CA ASP A 137 6.89 3.22 2.88
C ASP A 137 5.95 2.01 2.74
N ILE A 138 4.91 2.21 1.94
CA ILE A 138 3.91 1.18 1.66
C ILE A 138 3.36 1.35 0.25
N LYS A 139 3.12 0.23 -0.42
CA LYS A 139 2.56 0.15 -1.76
C LYS A 139 1.15 -0.40 -1.70
N PHE A 140 0.22 0.31 -2.36
CA PHE A 140 -1.17 -0.07 -2.48
C PHE A 140 -1.58 -0.21 -3.93
N GLU A 141 -2.71 -0.89 -4.15
CA GLU A 141 -3.47 -0.82 -5.39
C GLU A 141 -4.88 -0.30 -5.09
N PHE A 142 -5.42 0.47 -6.03
CA PHE A 142 -6.78 1.01 -5.96
C PHE A 142 -7.50 0.74 -7.27
N GLY A 143 -8.81 0.84 -7.24
CA GLY A 143 -9.65 0.72 -8.41
C GLY A 143 -10.94 1.49 -8.26
N PHE A 144 -11.80 1.39 -9.27
CA PHE A 144 -13.13 1.98 -9.28
C PHE A 144 -14.18 0.99 -8.81
N TYR A 145 -15.02 1.45 -7.87
CA TYR A 145 -16.28 0.82 -7.55
C TYR A 145 -17.39 1.87 -7.77
N GLY A 146 -18.11 1.77 -8.90
CA GLY A 146 -18.91 2.88 -9.37
C GLY A 146 -18.02 4.09 -9.68
N ASP A 147 -18.32 5.23 -9.07
CA ASP A 147 -17.54 6.47 -9.18
C ASP A 147 -16.51 6.65 -8.06
N ASP A 148 -16.45 5.70 -7.12
CA ASP A 148 -15.58 5.77 -5.96
C ASP A 148 -14.23 5.08 -6.22
N VAL A 149 -13.17 5.70 -5.69
CA VAL A 149 -11.83 5.10 -5.63
C VAL A 149 -11.74 4.33 -4.32
N ILE A 150 -11.52 3.01 -4.40
CA ILE A 150 -11.38 2.18 -3.21
C ILE A 150 -10.14 1.30 -3.28
N LEU A 151 -9.61 0.97 -2.10
CA LEU A 151 -8.46 0.09 -1.94
C LEU A 151 -8.80 -1.34 -2.34
N ILE A 152 -7.91 -1.95 -3.11
CA ILE A 152 -7.98 -3.35 -3.53
C ILE A 152 -6.68 -4.09 -3.18
N ASP A 153 -6.60 -5.35 -3.57
CA ASP A 153 -5.45 -6.23 -3.41
C ASP A 153 -5.21 -6.59 -1.93
N GLU A 154 -3.96 -6.60 -1.49
CA GLU A 154 -3.60 -7.02 -0.13
C GLU A 154 -2.84 -5.93 0.62
N ILE A 155 -2.85 -6.03 1.95
CA ILE A 155 -1.98 -5.27 2.84
C ILE A 155 -1.18 -6.29 3.65
N ALA A 156 -0.03 -6.65 3.13
CA ALA A 156 0.83 -7.69 3.70
C ALA A 156 2.28 -7.20 3.83
N SER A 157 3.11 -8.00 4.47
CA SER A 157 4.50 -7.64 4.75
C SER A 157 5.31 -7.30 3.50
N GLY A 158 5.03 -7.96 2.36
CA GLY A 158 5.70 -7.69 1.10
C GLY A 158 5.36 -6.36 0.44
N ASN A 159 4.31 -5.68 0.92
CA ASN A 159 3.86 -4.40 0.39
C ASN A 159 4.49 -3.20 1.11
N MET A 160 5.27 -3.40 2.16
CA MET A 160 5.74 -2.31 3.01
C MET A 160 7.17 -2.54 3.49
N ARG A 161 7.85 -1.43 3.79
CA ARG A 161 9.14 -1.43 4.52
C ARG A 161 8.90 -0.89 5.90
N VAL A 162 9.17 -1.73 6.88
CA VAL A 162 8.99 -1.43 8.30
C VAL A 162 10.31 -1.61 9.02
N TYR A 163 10.61 -0.70 9.92
CA TYR A 163 11.85 -0.67 10.71
C TYR A 163 11.52 -0.76 12.20
N LYS A 164 12.41 -1.38 12.92
CA LYS A 164 12.39 -1.43 14.38
C LYS A 164 13.76 -1.01 14.89
N ASP A 165 13.82 0.01 15.72
CA ASP A 165 15.07 0.55 16.26
C ASP A 165 16.12 0.84 15.18
N GLY A 166 15.67 1.38 14.04
CA GLY A 166 16.51 1.74 12.90
C GLY A 166 16.97 0.57 12.01
N GLN A 167 16.49 -0.63 12.27
CA GLN A 167 16.79 -1.85 11.49
C GLN A 167 15.56 -2.31 10.73
N ILE A 168 15.74 -2.65 9.43
CA ILE A 168 14.64 -3.19 8.64
C ILE A 168 14.16 -4.53 9.22
N VAL A 169 12.85 -4.70 9.29
CA VAL A 169 12.23 -5.94 9.74
C VAL A 169 12.00 -6.85 8.54
N ASP A 170 12.43 -8.10 8.65
CA ASP A 170 12.15 -9.12 7.63
C ASP A 170 10.63 -9.31 7.48
N PRO A 171 10.11 -9.45 6.25
CA PRO A 171 8.66 -9.62 6.04
C PRO A 171 8.01 -10.77 6.82
N MET A 172 8.69 -11.88 7.02
CA MET A 172 8.16 -13.00 7.82
C MET A 172 8.04 -12.63 9.30
N ASP A 173 9.06 -11.98 9.84
CA ASP A 173 9.05 -11.48 11.23
C ASP A 173 8.01 -10.39 11.42
N LEU A 174 7.82 -9.52 10.42
CA LEU A 174 6.84 -8.44 10.47
C LEU A 174 5.41 -8.99 10.63
N THR A 175 5.04 -10.01 9.89
CA THR A 175 3.72 -10.64 10.01
C THR A 175 3.48 -11.14 11.43
N ALA A 176 4.44 -11.83 12.02
CA ALA A 176 4.36 -12.32 13.39
C ALA A 176 4.23 -11.17 14.41
N LEU A 177 5.02 -10.11 14.26
CA LEU A 177 4.96 -8.93 15.14
C LEU A 177 3.61 -8.21 15.05
N VAL A 178 3.05 -8.06 13.87
CA VAL A 178 1.74 -7.43 13.67
C VAL A 178 0.62 -8.25 14.30
N LEU A 179 0.66 -9.56 14.14
CA LEU A 179 -0.37 -10.48 14.65
C LEU A 179 -0.18 -10.84 16.13
N GLY A 180 0.91 -10.44 16.75
CA GLY A 180 1.19 -10.72 18.16
C GLY A 180 1.63 -12.16 18.44
N GLU A 181 2.33 -12.76 17.49
CA GLU A 181 2.83 -14.14 17.55
C GLU A 181 4.31 -14.21 17.86
#